data_8a52f57f0648f60dda200ee8dec970dd
#
_entry.id   8a52f57f0648f60dda200ee8dec970dd
#
_cell.length_a   1.000
_cell.length_b   1.000
_cell.length_c   1.000
_cell.angle_alpha   90.00
_cell.angle_beta   90.00
_cell.angle_gamma   90.00
#
_symmetry.space_group_name_H-M   'P 1'
#
loop_
_entity.id
_entity.type
_entity.pdbx_description
1 polymer ?
#
loop_
_entity_poly.entity_id
_entity_poly.type
_entity_poly.pdbx_seq_one_letter_code
_entity_poly.pdbx_strand_id
1 'polypeptide(L)'
;MTKRERVTAAFRGQEVDHVPVCMWKHVPSTYWGDDDRFAEYQALSYANTGVDFMKLSGDKYFPWPAPVLEGIQKADELYKIEPLGPNHPHIRGQIERTKKVVAKLGPDCVSIYLVFVPLSCIRLKVGYPMMMQMIRENPDAVKYACNVIAEDQKALVRGIIQEAGADGIFYSVQNGEENRFTYEEYRDWVTPSDKAVLDYANTLSDMNVIHFCAWEEIPNRLSVWEDYKAPVIQWSRAFDIADIQEAKKHFGCTVWGGFDNRPGTFLYTASREEIEAETANLIAQGGKKGFILGSDCSIHDELSEERIRWVMEAAKKV
;
A
#
# COMPACT_ATOMS: atom_id res chain seq x y z
N MET A 1 -5.93 12.68 22.22
CA MET A 1 -4.88 12.74 21.17
C MET A 1 -5.44 13.44 19.93
N THR A 2 -4.62 14.26 19.23
CA THR A 2 -4.91 14.64 17.85
C THR A 2 -4.85 13.42 16.95
N LYS A 3 -5.34 13.49 15.69
CA LYS A 3 -5.22 12.38 14.75
C LYS A 3 -3.75 12.00 14.51
N ARG A 4 -2.87 12.98 14.30
CA ARG A 4 -1.44 12.76 14.09
C ARG A 4 -0.76 12.07 15.29
N GLU A 5 -1.03 12.56 16.52
CA GLU A 5 -0.50 11.91 17.73
C GLU A 5 -0.94 10.46 17.85
N ARG A 6 -2.22 10.17 17.62
CA ARG A 6 -2.79 8.82 17.68
C ARG A 6 -2.16 7.89 16.65
N VAL A 7 -2.08 8.32 15.40
CA VAL A 7 -1.50 7.52 14.32
C VAL A 7 -0.02 7.27 14.57
N THR A 8 0.73 8.30 14.98
CA THR A 8 2.16 8.16 15.33
C THR A 8 2.36 7.18 16.48
N ALA A 9 1.54 7.26 17.52
CA ALA A 9 1.58 6.33 18.65
C ALA A 9 1.27 4.89 18.21
N ALA A 10 0.25 4.70 17.37
CA ALA A 10 -0.11 3.38 16.84
C ALA A 10 1.02 2.78 15.98
N PHE A 11 1.65 3.57 15.10
CA PHE A 11 2.80 3.13 14.29
C PHE A 11 3.98 2.67 15.17
N ARG A 12 4.17 3.31 16.31
CA ARG A 12 5.22 2.95 17.28
C ARG A 12 4.80 1.83 18.25
N GLY A 13 3.65 1.20 18.02
CA GLY A 13 3.14 0.14 18.89
C GLY A 13 2.81 0.63 20.31
N GLN A 14 2.51 1.91 20.49
CA GLN A 14 2.10 2.51 21.75
C GLN A 14 0.58 2.43 21.94
N GLU A 15 0.13 2.61 23.18
CA GLU A 15 -1.30 2.68 23.50
C GLU A 15 -1.91 3.98 22.98
N VAL A 16 -3.16 3.91 22.49
CA VAL A 16 -3.91 5.03 21.91
C VAL A 16 -5.22 5.27 22.65
N ASP A 17 -5.77 6.48 22.55
CA ASP A 17 -7.08 6.82 23.11
C ASP A 17 -8.23 6.00 22.50
N HIS A 18 -8.21 5.83 21.17
CA HIS A 18 -9.01 4.85 20.43
C HIS A 18 -8.21 4.31 19.23
N VAL A 19 -8.57 3.12 18.75
CA VAL A 19 -7.88 2.48 17.62
C VAL A 19 -8.03 3.35 16.37
N PRO A 20 -6.92 3.77 15.72
CA PRO A 20 -7.01 4.57 14.51
C PRO A 20 -7.60 3.75 13.35
N VAL A 21 -8.36 4.43 12.51
CA VAL A 21 -9.00 3.82 11.34
C VAL A 21 -8.46 4.44 10.06
N CYS A 22 -8.08 3.60 9.11
CA CYS A 22 -7.83 4.02 7.74
C CYS A 22 -8.37 2.98 6.76
N MET A 23 -9.24 3.45 5.88
CA MET A 23 -9.77 2.72 4.72
C MET A 23 -9.64 3.63 3.52
N TRP A 24 -9.29 3.07 2.36
CA TRP A 24 -8.98 3.87 1.18
C TRP A 24 -9.62 3.33 -0.09
N LYS A 25 -9.88 4.24 -1.03
CA LYS A 25 -10.27 3.95 -2.40
C LYS A 25 -9.19 4.39 -3.37
N HIS A 26 -9.22 3.87 -4.59
CA HIS A 26 -8.50 4.46 -5.70
C HIS A 26 -9.14 5.79 -6.11
N VAL A 27 -8.33 6.68 -6.68
CA VAL A 27 -8.86 7.94 -7.23
C VAL A 27 -9.42 7.65 -8.63
N PRO A 28 -10.69 7.99 -8.91
CA PRO A 28 -11.28 7.75 -10.24
C PRO A 28 -10.48 8.40 -11.36
N SER A 29 -10.37 7.71 -12.50
CA SER A 29 -9.54 8.14 -13.64
C SER A 29 -9.93 9.50 -14.20
N THR A 30 -11.17 9.94 -13.98
CA THR A 30 -11.66 11.28 -14.36
C THR A 30 -10.93 12.43 -13.67
N TYR A 31 -10.18 12.15 -12.58
CA TYR A 31 -9.35 13.13 -11.86
C TYR A 31 -7.87 13.08 -12.24
N TRP A 32 -7.41 12.07 -13.00
CA TRP A 32 -5.98 11.85 -13.24
C TRP A 32 -5.30 12.92 -14.11
N GLY A 33 -6.07 13.64 -14.91
CA GLY A 33 -5.56 14.68 -15.82
C GLY A 33 -5.32 16.04 -15.16
N ASP A 34 -5.81 16.24 -13.93
CA ASP A 34 -5.76 17.51 -13.22
C ASP A 34 -5.32 17.29 -11.77
N ASP A 35 -4.11 17.71 -11.45
CA ASP A 35 -3.50 17.47 -10.14
C ASP A 35 -4.19 18.24 -9.00
N ASP A 36 -4.83 19.39 -9.27
CA ASP A 36 -5.55 20.16 -8.26
C ASP A 36 -6.89 19.50 -7.93
N ARG A 37 -7.62 19.02 -8.92
CA ARG A 37 -8.84 18.22 -8.74
C ARG A 37 -8.54 16.88 -8.08
N PHE A 38 -7.43 16.24 -8.43
CA PHE A 38 -6.98 15.00 -7.79
C PHE A 38 -6.72 15.22 -6.30
N ALA A 39 -6.02 16.29 -5.95
CA ALA A 39 -5.72 16.64 -4.56
C ALA A 39 -6.99 17.01 -3.78
N GLU A 40 -7.91 17.72 -4.42
CA GLU A 40 -9.21 18.07 -3.82
C GLU A 40 -10.04 16.82 -3.54
N TYR A 41 -10.12 15.87 -4.48
CA TYR A 41 -10.84 14.61 -4.27
C TYR A 41 -10.32 13.86 -3.03
N GLN A 42 -8.99 13.72 -2.89
CA GLN A 42 -8.43 13.03 -1.72
C GLN A 42 -8.69 13.79 -0.41
N ALA A 43 -8.61 15.12 -0.42
CA ALA A 43 -8.91 15.94 0.75
C ALA A 43 -10.40 15.86 1.14
N LEU A 44 -11.30 15.87 0.18
CA LEU A 44 -12.73 15.69 0.40
C LEU A 44 -13.05 14.30 0.95
N SER A 45 -12.45 13.23 0.40
CA SER A 45 -12.62 11.87 0.93
C SER A 45 -12.13 11.76 2.38
N TYR A 46 -10.99 12.37 2.73
CA TYR A 46 -10.52 12.46 4.11
C TYR A 46 -11.52 13.16 5.02
N ALA A 47 -12.04 14.32 4.60
CA ALA A 47 -13.02 15.09 5.37
C ALA A 47 -14.35 14.32 5.53
N ASN A 48 -14.84 13.72 4.45
CA ASN A 48 -16.12 13.02 4.42
C ASN A 48 -16.11 11.72 5.21
N THR A 49 -15.05 10.94 5.13
CA THR A 49 -14.93 9.66 5.86
C THR A 49 -14.52 9.85 7.31
N GLY A 50 -13.76 10.90 7.60
CA GLY A 50 -13.25 11.20 8.93
C GLY A 50 -12.10 10.31 9.40
N VAL A 51 -11.55 9.43 8.52
CA VAL A 51 -10.44 8.52 8.86
C VAL A 51 -9.27 9.24 9.54
N ASP A 52 -8.46 8.51 10.32
CA ASP A 52 -7.41 9.13 11.12
C ASP A 52 -6.19 9.53 10.30
N PHE A 53 -5.92 8.83 9.19
CA PHE A 53 -4.82 9.13 8.28
C PHE A 53 -5.16 8.70 6.85
N MET A 54 -4.31 9.08 5.90
CA MET A 54 -4.54 8.81 4.48
C MET A 54 -3.43 7.95 3.85
N LYS A 55 -3.84 6.89 3.18
CA LYS A 55 -3.02 6.23 2.16
C LYS A 55 -3.23 6.96 0.85
N LEU A 56 -2.19 7.64 0.37
CA LEU A 56 -2.23 8.41 -0.86
C LEU A 56 -2.05 7.50 -2.07
N SER A 57 -2.77 7.80 -3.15
CA SER A 57 -2.74 7.00 -4.36
C SER A 57 -1.85 7.61 -5.43
N GLY A 58 -1.18 6.73 -6.18
CA GLY A 58 -0.40 7.10 -7.36
C GLY A 58 -1.06 6.71 -8.69
N ASP A 59 -2.34 6.34 -8.71
CA ASP A 59 -3.09 5.61 -9.75
C ASP A 59 -2.61 5.82 -11.20
N LYS A 60 -2.54 7.05 -11.68
CA LYS A 60 -2.05 7.40 -13.03
C LYS A 60 -0.64 6.86 -13.33
N TYR A 61 0.17 6.70 -12.29
CA TYR A 61 1.58 6.37 -12.41
C TYR A 61 1.90 4.89 -12.17
N PHE A 62 0.90 4.03 -12.05
CA PHE A 62 1.13 2.61 -11.77
C PHE A 62 1.93 1.89 -12.85
N PRO A 63 1.62 2.01 -14.17
CA PRO A 63 2.45 1.41 -15.19
C PRO A 63 3.79 2.13 -15.31
N TRP A 64 4.89 1.38 -15.27
CA TRP A 64 6.22 1.96 -15.46
C TRP A 64 6.41 2.44 -16.90
N PRO A 65 6.92 3.67 -17.13
CA PRO A 65 6.94 4.29 -18.44
C PRO A 65 8.15 3.89 -19.30
N ALA A 66 8.67 2.67 -19.16
CA ALA A 66 9.78 2.20 -19.98
C ALA A 66 9.29 1.79 -21.38
N PRO A 67 9.77 2.42 -22.48
CA PRO A 67 9.33 2.07 -23.84
C PRO A 67 9.56 0.61 -24.19
N VAL A 68 10.63 -0.01 -23.68
CA VAL A 68 10.95 -1.42 -23.93
C VAL A 68 9.86 -2.37 -23.46
N LEU A 69 9.05 -1.98 -22.47
CA LEU A 69 7.92 -2.80 -21.99
C LEU A 69 6.71 -2.72 -22.94
N GLU A 70 6.71 -1.82 -23.91
CA GLU A 70 5.64 -1.72 -24.91
C GLU A 70 5.85 -2.72 -26.03
N GLY A 71 5.04 -3.78 -26.04
CA GLY A 71 5.12 -4.84 -27.06
C GLY A 71 6.33 -5.79 -26.90
N ILE A 72 6.96 -5.83 -25.71
CA ILE A 72 8.05 -6.76 -25.41
C ILE A 72 7.64 -8.21 -25.71
N GLN A 73 8.54 -8.96 -26.34
CA GLN A 73 8.30 -10.35 -26.73
C GLN A 73 9.29 -11.33 -26.07
N LYS A 74 10.47 -10.87 -25.68
CA LYS A 74 11.56 -11.70 -25.14
C LYS A 74 12.16 -11.08 -23.90
N ALA A 75 12.51 -11.91 -22.94
CA ALA A 75 13.11 -11.45 -21.67
C ALA A 75 14.40 -10.66 -21.87
N ASP A 76 15.26 -11.03 -22.82
CA ASP A 76 16.54 -10.34 -23.09
C ASP A 76 16.36 -8.88 -23.50
N GLU A 77 15.18 -8.50 -23.97
CA GLU A 77 14.90 -7.10 -24.30
C GLU A 77 14.89 -6.21 -23.04
N LEU A 78 14.67 -6.79 -21.86
CA LEU A 78 14.72 -6.07 -20.58
C LEU A 78 16.08 -5.48 -20.27
N TYR A 79 17.18 -6.00 -20.84
CA TYR A 79 18.49 -5.38 -20.72
C TYR A 79 18.60 -3.99 -21.39
N LYS A 80 17.60 -3.60 -22.18
CA LYS A 80 17.50 -2.27 -22.79
C LYS A 80 16.77 -1.25 -21.90
N ILE A 81 16.28 -1.67 -20.73
CA ILE A 81 15.63 -0.72 -19.82
C ILE A 81 16.67 0.26 -19.29
N GLU A 82 16.34 1.54 -19.39
CA GLU A 82 17.24 2.61 -18.93
C GLU A 82 16.65 3.27 -17.67
N PRO A 83 17.51 3.76 -16.75
CA PRO A 83 17.06 4.56 -15.62
C PRO A 83 16.32 5.82 -16.10
N LEU A 84 15.19 6.12 -15.44
CA LEU A 84 14.46 7.37 -15.68
C LEU A 84 15.22 8.58 -15.13
N GLY A 85 15.83 8.40 -13.96
CA GLY A 85 16.47 9.46 -13.21
C GLY A 85 15.49 10.39 -12.46
N PRO A 86 15.98 11.13 -11.47
CA PRO A 86 15.17 11.87 -10.51
C PRO A 86 14.34 13.02 -11.11
N ASN A 87 14.74 13.51 -12.29
CA ASN A 87 14.08 14.62 -12.96
C ASN A 87 13.07 14.17 -14.04
N HIS A 88 12.91 12.87 -14.24
CA HIS A 88 11.95 12.35 -15.22
C HIS A 88 10.52 12.76 -14.87
N PRO A 89 9.67 13.14 -15.87
CA PRO A 89 8.29 13.60 -15.62
C PRO A 89 7.43 12.61 -14.82
N HIS A 90 7.66 11.30 -14.97
CA HIS A 90 6.98 10.27 -14.19
C HIS A 90 7.30 10.36 -12.69
N ILE A 91 8.55 10.63 -12.32
CA ILE A 91 8.97 10.79 -10.92
C ILE A 91 8.55 12.16 -10.40
N ARG A 92 8.88 13.23 -11.12
CA ARG A 92 8.53 14.60 -10.71
C ARG A 92 7.02 14.82 -10.60
N GLY A 93 6.24 14.27 -11.54
CA GLY A 93 4.78 14.39 -11.52
C GLY A 93 4.16 13.76 -10.25
N GLN A 94 4.68 12.62 -9.81
CA GLN A 94 4.23 12.00 -8.56
C GLN A 94 4.55 12.87 -7.34
N ILE A 95 5.76 13.42 -7.27
CA ILE A 95 6.22 14.29 -6.17
C ILE A 95 5.37 15.56 -6.11
N GLU A 96 5.21 16.28 -7.22
CA GLU A 96 4.45 17.54 -7.26
C GLU A 96 2.95 17.33 -6.96
N ARG A 97 2.35 16.25 -7.47
CA ARG A 97 0.96 15.88 -7.14
C ARG A 97 0.82 15.58 -5.65
N THR A 98 1.73 14.77 -5.09
CA THR A 98 1.71 14.43 -3.66
C THR A 98 1.84 15.67 -2.79
N LYS A 99 2.73 16.61 -3.16
CA LYS A 99 2.87 17.90 -2.47
C LYS A 99 1.56 18.67 -2.40
N LYS A 100 0.80 18.71 -3.51
CA LYS A 100 -0.53 19.35 -3.53
C LYS A 100 -1.53 18.63 -2.61
N VAL A 101 -1.52 17.29 -2.60
CA VAL A 101 -2.40 16.50 -1.72
C VAL A 101 -2.07 16.77 -0.27
N VAL A 102 -0.80 16.65 0.13
CA VAL A 102 -0.35 16.88 1.51
C VAL A 102 -0.71 18.29 1.99
N ALA A 103 -0.51 19.31 1.14
CA ALA A 103 -0.89 20.68 1.45
C ALA A 103 -2.40 20.85 1.73
N LYS A 104 -3.27 20.15 0.99
CA LYS A 104 -4.72 20.20 1.18
C LYS A 104 -5.19 19.40 2.41
N LEU A 105 -4.52 18.29 2.74
CA LEU A 105 -4.83 17.49 3.93
C LEU A 105 -4.47 18.22 5.23
N GLY A 106 -3.45 19.06 5.20
CA GLY A 106 -2.99 19.83 6.35
C GLY A 106 -2.11 19.05 7.32
N PRO A 107 -1.54 19.73 8.34
CA PRO A 107 -0.47 19.17 9.17
C PRO A 107 -0.93 18.08 10.16
N ASP A 108 -2.22 18.02 10.47
CA ASP A 108 -2.76 17.03 11.42
C ASP A 108 -3.03 15.66 10.77
N CYS A 109 -3.06 15.58 9.44
CA CYS A 109 -3.21 14.33 8.71
C CYS A 109 -1.83 13.67 8.49
N VAL A 110 -1.66 12.46 9.01
CA VAL A 110 -0.56 11.58 8.56
C VAL A 110 -0.90 11.06 7.18
N SER A 111 0.07 11.12 6.27
CA SER A 111 -0.10 10.67 4.89
C SER A 111 1.02 9.73 4.46
N ILE A 112 0.66 8.57 3.90
CA ILE A 112 1.59 7.56 3.41
C ILE A 112 1.34 7.32 1.91
N TYR A 113 2.39 7.35 1.11
CA TYR A 113 2.29 7.27 -0.35
C TYR A 113 2.47 5.85 -0.88
N LEU A 114 1.56 5.40 -1.77
CA LEU A 114 1.65 4.09 -2.39
C LEU A 114 2.86 3.97 -3.32
N VAL A 115 3.68 2.97 -3.07
CA VAL A 115 4.77 2.53 -3.95
C VAL A 115 4.62 1.02 -4.18
N PHE A 116 4.54 0.60 -5.44
CA PHE A 116 4.57 -0.82 -5.79
C PHE A 116 6.01 -1.33 -5.86
N VAL A 117 6.22 -2.60 -5.55
CA VAL A 117 7.51 -3.27 -5.75
C VAL A 117 7.95 -3.26 -7.21
N PRO A 118 9.26 -3.29 -7.52
CA PRO A 118 9.77 -3.19 -8.89
C PRO A 118 9.17 -4.20 -9.86
N LEU A 119 9.04 -5.47 -9.46
CA LEU A 119 8.44 -6.50 -10.31
C LEU A 119 6.96 -6.20 -10.63
N SER A 120 6.22 -5.62 -9.68
CA SER A 120 4.83 -5.20 -9.93
C SER A 120 4.73 -4.07 -10.95
N CYS A 121 5.72 -3.16 -11.00
CA CYS A 121 5.76 -2.12 -12.03
C CYS A 121 5.88 -2.71 -13.45
N ILE A 122 6.67 -3.76 -13.61
CA ILE A 122 6.74 -4.51 -14.88
C ILE A 122 5.41 -5.22 -15.15
N ARG A 123 4.89 -5.96 -14.17
CA ARG A 123 3.63 -6.69 -14.28
C ARG A 123 2.44 -5.80 -14.68
N LEU A 124 2.33 -4.62 -14.06
CA LEU A 124 1.26 -3.67 -14.37
C LEU A 124 1.31 -3.15 -15.81
N LYS A 125 2.46 -3.24 -16.47
CA LYS A 125 2.60 -2.87 -17.89
C LYS A 125 2.37 -4.04 -18.84
N VAL A 126 2.89 -5.23 -18.52
CA VAL A 126 2.89 -6.37 -19.46
C VAL A 126 1.88 -7.47 -19.10
N GLY A 127 1.32 -7.45 -17.90
CA GLY A 127 0.42 -8.48 -17.37
C GLY A 127 1.17 -9.70 -16.81
N TYR A 128 0.45 -10.52 -16.01
CA TYR A 128 1.04 -11.70 -15.37
C TYR A 128 1.58 -12.74 -16.35
N PRO A 129 0.84 -13.13 -17.42
CA PRO A 129 1.33 -14.18 -18.32
C PRO A 129 2.68 -13.84 -18.93
N MET A 130 2.84 -12.60 -19.42
CA MET A 130 4.10 -12.16 -20.03
C MET A 130 5.21 -12.03 -18.98
N MET A 131 4.92 -11.48 -17.80
CA MET A 131 5.90 -11.39 -16.73
C MET A 131 6.43 -12.78 -16.34
N MET A 132 5.55 -13.76 -16.13
CA MET A 132 5.95 -15.12 -15.76
C MET A 132 6.73 -15.81 -16.89
N GLN A 133 6.35 -15.58 -18.15
CA GLN A 133 7.12 -16.07 -19.30
C GLN A 133 8.55 -15.51 -19.27
N MET A 134 8.71 -14.21 -19.13
CA MET A 134 10.04 -13.55 -19.09
C MET A 134 10.91 -14.07 -17.95
N ILE A 135 10.33 -14.27 -16.76
CA ILE A 135 11.07 -14.81 -15.61
C ILE A 135 11.54 -16.25 -15.89
N ARG A 136 10.71 -17.09 -16.50
CA ARG A 136 11.09 -18.49 -16.85
C ARG A 136 12.11 -18.54 -17.98
N GLU A 137 12.04 -17.58 -18.91
CA GLU A 137 12.95 -17.49 -20.06
C GLU A 137 14.34 -16.98 -19.65
N ASN A 138 14.42 -15.87 -18.92
CA ASN A 138 15.66 -15.27 -18.45
C ASN A 138 15.43 -14.47 -17.14
N PRO A 139 15.55 -15.11 -15.96
CA PRO A 139 15.36 -14.42 -14.68
C PRO A 139 16.38 -13.30 -14.42
N ASP A 140 17.60 -13.41 -14.98
CA ASP A 140 18.63 -12.38 -14.79
C ASP A 140 18.29 -11.08 -15.52
N ALA A 141 17.64 -11.16 -16.69
CA ALA A 141 17.13 -9.97 -17.37
C ALA A 141 16.02 -9.28 -16.58
N VAL A 142 15.14 -10.05 -15.93
CA VAL A 142 14.09 -9.51 -15.07
C VAL A 142 14.70 -8.89 -13.81
N LYS A 143 15.66 -9.55 -13.16
CA LYS A 143 16.41 -8.98 -12.01
C LYS A 143 17.10 -7.67 -12.39
N TYR A 144 17.73 -7.61 -13.55
CA TYR A 144 18.35 -6.38 -14.05
C TYR A 144 17.32 -5.24 -14.15
N ALA A 145 16.19 -5.49 -14.82
CA ALA A 145 15.14 -4.48 -14.97
C ALA A 145 14.55 -4.04 -13.62
N CYS A 146 14.30 -4.99 -12.71
CA CYS A 146 13.85 -4.67 -11.36
C CYS A 146 14.85 -3.79 -10.58
N ASN A 147 16.15 -4.04 -10.73
CA ASN A 147 17.18 -3.22 -10.09
C ASN A 147 17.22 -1.80 -10.66
N VAL A 148 17.08 -1.63 -11.97
CA VAL A 148 16.98 -0.30 -12.60
C VAL A 148 15.77 0.47 -12.05
N ILE A 149 14.60 -0.19 -12.00
CA ILE A 149 13.38 0.41 -11.44
C ILE A 149 13.56 0.74 -9.96
N ALA A 150 14.21 -0.13 -9.17
CA ALA A 150 14.44 0.09 -7.75
C ALA A 150 15.28 1.35 -7.48
N GLU A 151 16.32 1.61 -8.30
CA GLU A 151 17.12 2.84 -8.14
C GLU A 151 16.30 4.10 -8.43
N ASP A 152 15.45 4.09 -9.45
CA ASP A 152 14.53 5.19 -9.74
C ASP A 152 13.47 5.36 -8.63
N GLN A 153 12.97 4.25 -8.07
CA GLN A 153 12.04 4.29 -6.95
C GLN A 153 12.65 4.87 -5.67
N LYS A 154 13.95 4.67 -5.42
CA LYS A 154 14.63 5.36 -4.31
C LYS A 154 14.61 6.88 -4.49
N ALA A 155 14.81 7.37 -5.72
CA ALA A 155 14.68 8.80 -6.00
C ALA A 155 13.25 9.31 -5.80
N LEU A 156 12.25 8.52 -6.22
CA LEU A 156 10.83 8.81 -5.98
C LEU A 156 10.53 8.87 -4.48
N VAL A 157 10.88 7.83 -3.72
CA VAL A 157 10.64 7.74 -2.27
C VAL A 157 11.25 8.93 -1.52
N ARG A 158 12.50 9.30 -1.86
CA ARG A 158 13.14 10.49 -1.29
C ARG A 158 12.34 11.74 -1.59
N GLY A 159 11.93 11.95 -2.84
CA GLY A 159 11.13 13.12 -3.21
C GLY A 159 9.76 13.16 -2.54
N ILE A 160 9.09 12.02 -2.42
CA ILE A 160 7.80 11.89 -1.74
C ILE A 160 7.90 12.27 -0.24
N ILE A 161 8.94 11.79 0.46
CA ILE A 161 9.10 12.05 1.89
C ILE A 161 9.69 13.44 2.13
N GLN A 162 10.78 13.80 1.46
CA GLN A 162 11.55 14.99 1.80
C GLN A 162 11.10 16.26 1.07
N GLU A 163 10.55 16.15 -0.16
CA GLU A 163 10.12 17.31 -0.94
C GLU A 163 8.59 17.52 -0.87
N ALA A 164 7.81 16.44 -1.00
CA ALA A 164 6.36 16.51 -0.97
C ALA A 164 5.78 16.52 0.45
N GLY A 165 6.54 16.06 1.45
CA GLY A 165 6.15 16.09 2.85
C GLY A 165 5.19 14.97 3.28
N ALA A 166 5.12 13.87 2.54
CA ALA A 166 4.45 12.66 3.02
C ALA A 166 5.23 12.08 4.20
N ASP A 167 4.51 11.51 5.18
CA ASP A 167 5.14 10.98 6.40
C ASP A 167 5.90 9.67 6.16
N GLY A 168 5.52 8.90 5.13
CA GLY A 168 6.16 7.65 4.77
C GLY A 168 5.57 7.06 3.49
N ILE A 169 5.90 5.79 3.23
CA ILE A 169 5.38 5.04 2.09
C ILE A 169 4.49 3.87 2.52
N PHE A 170 3.52 3.56 1.70
CA PHE A 170 2.75 2.32 1.70
C PHE A 170 3.33 1.41 0.62
N TYR A 171 4.26 0.55 1.02
CA TYR A 171 5.00 -0.31 0.12
C TYR A 171 4.21 -1.57 -0.17
N SER A 172 3.61 -1.62 -1.35
CA SER A 172 2.74 -2.73 -1.76
C SER A 172 3.57 -3.85 -2.36
N VAL A 173 3.82 -4.87 -1.55
CA VAL A 173 4.46 -6.12 -2.00
C VAL A 173 3.40 -7.06 -2.54
N GLN A 174 3.71 -7.64 -3.67
CA GLN A 174 2.83 -8.51 -4.44
C GLN A 174 3.63 -9.68 -5.01
N ASN A 175 2.98 -10.53 -5.79
CA ASN A 175 3.59 -11.70 -6.43
C ASN A 175 4.06 -12.78 -5.44
N GLY A 176 3.61 -12.71 -4.19
CA GLY A 176 3.87 -13.71 -3.15
C GLY A 176 2.83 -14.82 -3.08
N GLU A 177 1.86 -14.84 -3.99
CA GLU A 177 0.80 -15.85 -4.03
C GLU A 177 1.40 -17.26 -4.10
N GLU A 178 0.90 -18.20 -3.32
CA GLU A 178 1.47 -19.54 -3.13
C GLU A 178 1.67 -20.33 -4.42
N ASN A 179 0.92 -20.01 -5.47
CA ASN A 179 0.95 -20.70 -6.77
C ASN A 179 1.90 -20.06 -7.79
N ARG A 180 2.64 -18.96 -7.46
CA ARG A 180 3.48 -18.24 -8.42
C ARG A 180 4.94 -18.67 -8.40
N PHE A 181 5.54 -18.62 -7.24
CA PHE A 181 6.96 -18.87 -7.03
C PHE A 181 7.18 -19.89 -5.91
N THR A 182 8.26 -20.66 -5.99
CA THR A 182 8.79 -21.31 -4.79
C THR A 182 9.37 -20.26 -3.85
N TYR A 183 9.68 -20.66 -2.62
CA TYR A 183 10.37 -19.80 -1.66
C TYR A 183 11.71 -19.31 -2.23
N GLU A 184 12.52 -20.22 -2.76
CA GLU A 184 13.85 -19.97 -3.31
C GLU A 184 13.78 -19.03 -4.53
N GLU A 185 12.85 -19.26 -5.46
CA GLU A 185 12.66 -18.42 -6.63
C GLU A 185 12.32 -16.98 -6.25
N TYR A 186 11.37 -16.79 -5.32
CA TYR A 186 11.01 -15.46 -4.85
C TYR A 186 12.20 -14.76 -4.19
N ARG A 187 12.90 -15.46 -3.32
CA ARG A 187 14.06 -14.96 -2.58
C ARG A 187 15.22 -14.58 -3.48
N ASP A 188 15.47 -15.33 -4.56
CA ASP A 188 16.55 -15.03 -5.51
C ASP A 188 16.15 -13.95 -6.53
N TRP A 189 14.92 -14.00 -7.04
CA TRP A 189 14.56 -13.18 -8.20
C TRP A 189 13.87 -11.86 -7.83
N VAL A 190 13.14 -11.80 -6.72
CA VAL A 190 12.26 -10.68 -6.37
C VAL A 190 12.79 -9.91 -5.15
N THR A 191 13.08 -10.61 -4.08
CA THR A 191 13.48 -10.02 -2.78
C THR A 191 14.60 -8.97 -2.88
N PRO A 192 15.67 -9.13 -3.68
CA PRO A 192 16.76 -8.15 -3.69
C PRO A 192 16.32 -6.75 -4.09
N SER A 193 15.51 -6.63 -5.15
CA SER A 193 15.02 -5.33 -5.62
C SER A 193 13.96 -4.73 -4.67
N ASP A 194 13.08 -5.56 -4.12
CA ASP A 194 12.08 -5.14 -3.15
C ASP A 194 12.73 -4.56 -1.90
N LYS A 195 13.69 -5.28 -1.32
CA LYS A 195 14.43 -4.82 -0.14
C LYS A 195 15.28 -3.60 -0.40
N ALA A 196 15.86 -3.45 -1.59
CA ALA A 196 16.65 -2.27 -1.93
C ALA A 196 15.84 -0.97 -1.79
N VAL A 197 14.55 -1.00 -2.14
CA VAL A 197 13.64 0.15 -1.99
C VAL A 197 13.15 0.29 -0.55
N LEU A 198 12.70 -0.81 0.06
CA LEU A 198 12.15 -0.81 1.42
C LEU A 198 13.20 -0.37 2.46
N ASP A 199 14.38 -0.96 2.41
CA ASP A 199 15.46 -0.65 3.36
C ASP A 199 15.90 0.83 3.20
N TYR A 200 15.94 1.34 1.96
CA TYR A 200 16.20 2.76 1.72
C TYR A 200 15.08 3.65 2.31
N ALA A 201 13.81 3.31 2.09
CA ALA A 201 12.68 4.05 2.65
C ALA A 201 12.74 4.10 4.19
N ASN A 202 13.16 3.00 4.82
CA ASN A 202 13.32 2.90 6.28
C ASN A 202 14.47 3.77 6.83
N THR A 203 15.43 4.18 5.98
CA THR A 203 16.41 5.20 6.39
C THR A 203 15.85 6.61 6.40
N LEU A 204 14.73 6.85 5.73
CA LEU A 204 14.13 8.17 5.57
C LEU A 204 12.96 8.44 6.52
N SER A 205 12.24 7.39 6.94
CA SER A 205 11.05 7.54 7.78
C SER A 205 10.79 6.29 8.63
N ASP A 206 10.30 6.51 9.86
CA ASP A 206 9.74 5.50 10.75
C ASP A 206 8.20 5.34 10.61
N MET A 207 7.63 5.90 9.54
CA MET A 207 6.19 5.85 9.25
C MET A 207 5.86 5.01 8.00
N ASN A 208 6.74 4.08 7.62
CA ASN A 208 6.51 3.21 6.48
C ASN A 208 5.57 2.04 6.83
N VAL A 209 4.81 1.60 5.85
CA VAL A 209 3.92 0.44 5.91
C VAL A 209 4.31 -0.55 4.82
N ILE A 210 4.36 -1.83 5.14
CA ILE A 210 4.35 -2.90 4.14
C ILE A 210 2.92 -3.40 3.98
N HIS A 211 2.46 -3.49 2.75
CA HIS A 211 1.18 -4.09 2.41
C HIS A 211 1.39 -5.43 1.71
N PHE A 212 1.03 -6.52 2.37
CA PHE A 212 0.96 -7.86 1.79
C PHE A 212 -0.36 -7.97 1.02
N CYS A 213 -0.28 -7.78 -0.28
CA CYS A 213 -1.46 -7.66 -1.13
C CYS A 213 -1.97 -9.04 -1.56
N ALA A 214 -3.20 -9.38 -1.20
CA ALA A 214 -3.88 -10.60 -1.65
C ALA A 214 -4.95 -10.30 -2.71
N TRP A 215 -4.68 -9.40 -3.63
CA TRP A 215 -5.65 -8.88 -4.61
C TRP A 215 -6.16 -9.94 -5.61
N GLU A 216 -5.44 -11.03 -5.80
CA GLU A 216 -5.87 -12.18 -6.62
C GLU A 216 -6.73 -13.20 -5.85
N GLU A 217 -7.05 -12.91 -4.58
CA GLU A 217 -7.82 -13.82 -3.73
C GLU A 217 -7.14 -15.18 -3.51
N ILE A 218 -5.82 -15.19 -3.61
CA ILE A 218 -4.96 -16.37 -3.36
C ILE A 218 -4.11 -16.05 -2.12
N PRO A 219 -4.02 -16.99 -1.15
CA PRO A 219 -3.14 -16.82 0.01
C PRO A 219 -1.69 -16.53 -0.40
N ASN A 220 -1.04 -15.67 0.34
CA ASN A 220 0.38 -15.37 0.14
C ASN A 220 1.27 -16.37 0.87
N ARG A 221 2.40 -16.70 0.27
CA ARG A 221 3.50 -17.41 0.93
C ARG A 221 4.26 -16.42 1.84
N LEU A 222 3.70 -16.11 3.00
CA LEU A 222 4.21 -15.07 3.91
C LEU A 222 5.68 -15.26 4.29
N SER A 223 6.19 -16.50 4.25
CA SER A 223 7.60 -16.81 4.55
C SER A 223 8.59 -16.12 3.61
N VAL A 224 8.19 -15.76 2.37
CA VAL A 224 9.09 -15.04 1.44
C VAL A 224 9.39 -13.62 1.91
N TRP A 225 8.58 -13.08 2.84
CA TRP A 225 8.69 -11.73 3.39
C TRP A 225 9.11 -11.68 4.87
N GLU A 226 9.57 -12.79 5.46
CA GLU A 226 9.90 -12.89 6.89
C GLU A 226 10.97 -11.89 7.37
N ASP A 227 11.86 -11.45 6.48
CA ASP A 227 12.92 -10.47 6.75
C ASP A 227 12.60 -9.04 6.26
N TYR A 228 11.41 -8.82 5.72
CA TYR A 228 10.95 -7.47 5.40
C TYR A 228 10.52 -6.77 6.69
N LYS A 229 10.99 -5.54 6.91
CA LYS A 229 10.74 -4.81 8.16
C LYS A 229 10.11 -3.46 7.90
N ALA A 230 9.04 -3.18 8.63
CA ALA A 230 8.42 -1.86 8.74
C ALA A 230 7.72 -1.74 10.11
N PRO A 231 7.43 -0.51 10.57
CA PRO A 231 6.67 -0.27 11.79
C PRO A 231 5.26 -0.87 11.75
N VAL A 232 4.65 -0.89 10.58
CA VAL A 232 3.28 -1.39 10.37
C VAL A 232 3.26 -2.38 9.21
N ILE A 233 2.56 -3.49 9.42
CA ILE A 233 2.22 -4.43 8.35
C ILE A 233 0.70 -4.41 8.15
N GLN A 234 0.30 -4.14 6.92
CA GLN A 234 -1.07 -4.28 6.45
C GLN A 234 -1.17 -5.59 5.67
N TRP A 235 -2.14 -6.43 6.02
CA TRP A 235 -2.29 -7.77 5.47
C TRP A 235 -3.76 -8.07 5.14
N SER A 236 -4.03 -9.16 4.43
CA SER A 236 -5.36 -9.67 4.21
C SER A 236 -5.78 -10.65 5.31
N ARG A 237 -6.81 -10.29 6.05
CA ARG A 237 -7.44 -11.16 7.03
C ARG A 237 -8.24 -12.29 6.37
N ALA A 238 -8.80 -12.03 5.21
CA ALA A 238 -9.62 -13.00 4.49
C ALA A 238 -8.80 -14.14 3.87
N PHE A 239 -7.55 -13.88 3.46
CA PHE A 239 -6.75 -14.83 2.69
C PHE A 239 -5.50 -15.33 3.42
N ASP A 240 -4.87 -14.50 4.25
CA ASP A 240 -3.58 -14.83 4.86
C ASP A 240 -3.74 -15.33 6.33
N ILE A 241 -3.98 -14.42 7.25
CA ILE A 241 -4.13 -14.75 8.69
C ILE A 241 -5.45 -14.18 9.20
N ALA A 242 -6.40 -15.06 9.55
CA ALA A 242 -7.74 -14.65 9.95
C ALA A 242 -7.82 -14.05 11.36
N ASP A 243 -6.96 -14.48 12.28
CA ASP A 243 -6.93 -14.01 13.66
C ASP A 243 -5.97 -12.83 13.83
N ILE A 244 -6.45 -11.73 14.44
CA ILE A 244 -5.66 -10.49 14.59
C ILE A 244 -4.52 -10.69 15.60
N GLN A 245 -4.70 -11.47 16.66
CA GLN A 245 -3.64 -11.72 17.63
C GLN A 245 -2.56 -12.63 17.06
N GLU A 246 -2.95 -13.60 16.24
CA GLU A 246 -2.01 -14.43 15.49
C GLU A 246 -1.19 -13.56 14.51
N ALA A 247 -1.81 -12.67 13.77
CA ALA A 247 -1.13 -11.73 12.88
C ALA A 247 -0.13 -10.84 13.65
N LYS A 248 -0.53 -10.27 14.80
CA LYS A 248 0.37 -9.49 15.67
C LYS A 248 1.57 -10.30 16.15
N LYS A 249 1.36 -11.56 16.52
CA LYS A 249 2.43 -12.47 16.93
C LYS A 249 3.35 -12.83 15.77
N HIS A 250 2.76 -13.12 14.60
CA HIS A 250 3.49 -13.52 13.40
C HIS A 250 4.41 -12.39 12.90
N PHE A 251 3.86 -11.17 12.75
CA PHE A 251 4.61 -10.05 12.22
C PHE A 251 5.49 -9.33 13.26
N GLY A 252 5.16 -9.42 14.54
CA GLY A 252 5.94 -8.81 15.62
C GLY A 252 5.96 -7.27 15.64
N CYS A 253 5.01 -6.63 14.97
CA CYS A 253 4.87 -5.17 14.88
C CYS A 253 3.40 -4.75 14.94
N THR A 254 3.10 -3.45 14.73
CA THR A 254 1.73 -3.00 14.57
C THR A 254 1.13 -3.58 13.30
N VAL A 255 -0.09 -4.12 13.39
CA VAL A 255 -0.84 -4.67 12.25
C VAL A 255 -2.01 -3.78 11.88
N TRP A 256 -2.28 -3.69 10.58
CA TRP A 256 -3.37 -2.89 10.01
C TRP A 256 -4.24 -3.75 9.10
N GLY A 257 -5.51 -3.96 9.46
CA GLY A 257 -6.47 -4.77 8.71
C GLY A 257 -7.81 -4.86 9.43
N GLY A 258 -8.67 -5.77 9.02
CA GLY A 258 -9.94 -6.01 9.70
C GLY A 258 -11.08 -6.44 8.80
N PHE A 259 -11.60 -5.53 7.98
CA PHE A 259 -12.73 -5.80 7.11
C PHE A 259 -12.31 -6.36 5.74
N ASP A 260 -13.05 -7.35 5.27
CA ASP A 260 -12.94 -7.79 3.88
C ASP A 260 -13.37 -6.65 2.93
N ASN A 261 -12.52 -6.31 1.97
CA ASN A 261 -12.72 -5.18 1.06
C ASN A 261 -13.54 -5.51 -0.18
N ARG A 262 -13.94 -6.77 -0.39
CA ARG A 262 -14.58 -7.23 -1.62
C ARG A 262 -16.05 -6.81 -1.68
N PRO A 263 -16.56 -6.45 -2.88
CA PRO A 263 -17.97 -6.20 -3.09
C PRO A 263 -18.85 -7.37 -2.63
N GLY A 264 -20.00 -7.05 -2.04
CA GLY A 264 -20.96 -8.06 -1.55
C GLY A 264 -20.62 -8.70 -0.21
N THR A 265 -19.44 -8.41 0.38
CA THR A 265 -19.09 -8.88 1.72
C THR A 265 -19.74 -8.04 2.82
N PHE A 266 -19.47 -8.39 4.09
CA PHE A 266 -20.08 -7.78 5.26
C PHE A 266 -20.06 -6.24 5.24
N LEU A 267 -18.91 -5.63 4.94
CA LEU A 267 -18.76 -4.17 4.90
C LEU A 267 -19.73 -3.52 3.90
N TYR A 268 -20.14 -4.20 2.84
CA TYR A 268 -21.04 -3.68 1.81
C TYR A 268 -22.52 -3.91 2.10
N THR A 269 -22.87 -5.00 2.80
CA THR A 269 -24.25 -5.49 2.92
C THR A 269 -24.88 -5.31 4.30
N ALA A 270 -24.07 -5.28 5.36
CA ALA A 270 -24.53 -5.20 6.73
C ALA A 270 -25.22 -3.86 7.05
N SER A 271 -26.13 -3.85 8.03
CA SER A 271 -26.72 -2.63 8.59
C SER A 271 -25.68 -1.80 9.33
N ARG A 272 -26.04 -0.56 9.69
CA ARG A 272 -25.18 0.31 10.50
C ARG A 272 -24.89 -0.33 11.85
N GLU A 273 -25.89 -0.86 12.51
CA GLU A 273 -25.78 -1.50 13.82
C GLU A 273 -24.85 -2.71 13.79
N GLU A 274 -24.94 -3.51 12.73
CA GLU A 274 -24.05 -4.66 12.53
C GLU A 274 -22.61 -4.22 12.28
N ILE A 275 -22.37 -3.16 11.47
CA ILE A 275 -21.04 -2.59 11.26
C ILE A 275 -20.47 -2.02 12.57
N GLU A 276 -21.27 -1.30 13.37
CA GLU A 276 -20.82 -0.78 14.66
C GLU A 276 -20.44 -1.93 15.61
N ALA A 277 -21.24 -3.01 15.65
CA ALA A 277 -20.96 -4.19 16.48
C ALA A 277 -19.68 -4.93 16.03
N GLU A 278 -19.50 -5.15 14.72
CA GLU A 278 -18.27 -5.80 14.21
C GLU A 278 -17.04 -4.92 14.40
N THR A 279 -17.17 -3.60 14.26
CA THR A 279 -16.09 -2.66 14.58
C THR A 279 -15.63 -2.82 16.03
N ALA A 280 -16.56 -2.86 16.98
CA ALA A 280 -16.25 -3.08 18.40
C ALA A 280 -15.61 -4.46 18.63
N ASN A 281 -16.08 -5.49 17.95
CA ASN A 281 -15.53 -6.85 18.01
C ASN A 281 -14.08 -6.90 17.50
N LEU A 282 -13.79 -6.31 16.33
CA LEU A 282 -12.45 -6.24 15.76
C LEU A 282 -11.48 -5.45 16.67
N ILE A 283 -11.96 -4.35 17.26
CA ILE A 283 -11.16 -3.57 18.22
C ILE A 283 -10.90 -4.37 19.50
N ALA A 284 -11.89 -5.10 20.00
CA ALA A 284 -11.70 -5.98 21.16
C ALA A 284 -10.66 -7.06 20.90
N GLN A 285 -10.63 -7.63 19.69
CA GLN A 285 -9.61 -8.59 19.27
C GLN A 285 -8.23 -7.94 19.14
N GLY A 286 -8.12 -6.78 18.47
CA GLY A 286 -6.85 -6.10 18.20
C GLY A 286 -6.25 -5.39 19.41
N GLY A 287 -7.09 -4.82 20.26
CA GLY A 287 -6.70 -3.97 21.40
C GLY A 287 -6.23 -2.58 20.95
N LYS A 288 -6.05 -1.67 21.92
CA LYS A 288 -5.60 -0.28 21.68
C LYS A 288 -4.09 -0.12 21.50
N LYS A 289 -3.35 -1.21 21.44
CA LYS A 289 -1.90 -1.22 21.25
C LYS A 289 -1.52 -2.15 20.11
N GLY A 290 -0.79 -1.63 19.13
CA GLY A 290 -0.27 -2.44 18.01
C GLY A 290 -1.34 -2.92 17.04
N PHE A 291 -2.45 -2.15 16.90
CA PHE A 291 -3.52 -2.41 15.95
C PHE A 291 -4.05 -1.14 15.32
N ILE A 292 -4.30 -1.18 14.02
CA ILE A 292 -4.96 -0.17 13.20
C ILE A 292 -6.11 -0.86 12.49
N LEU A 293 -7.32 -0.32 12.59
CA LEU A 293 -8.48 -0.89 11.92
C LEU A 293 -8.57 -0.40 10.48
N GLY A 294 -8.78 -1.34 9.56
CA GLY A 294 -8.91 -1.03 8.14
C GLY A 294 -9.59 -2.12 7.35
N SER A 295 -9.33 -2.14 6.06
CA SER A 295 -9.75 -3.17 5.12
C SER A 295 -8.54 -3.96 4.61
N ASP A 296 -8.79 -5.16 4.10
CA ASP A 296 -7.74 -6.07 3.59
C ASP A 296 -6.98 -5.48 2.39
N CYS A 297 -7.65 -4.67 1.58
CA CYS A 297 -7.06 -3.92 0.46
C CYS A 297 -7.91 -2.67 0.17
N SER A 298 -7.71 -2.04 -0.99
CA SER A 298 -8.53 -0.92 -1.47
C SER A 298 -10.01 -1.29 -1.56
N ILE A 299 -10.85 -0.37 -1.10
CA ILE A 299 -12.30 -0.50 -1.17
C ILE A 299 -12.76 -0.09 -2.58
N HIS A 300 -13.71 -0.80 -3.14
CA HIS A 300 -14.32 -0.48 -4.43
C HIS A 300 -15.22 0.77 -4.34
N ASP A 301 -15.40 1.44 -5.49
CA ASP A 301 -16.12 2.72 -5.57
C ASP A 301 -17.59 2.63 -5.13
N GLU A 302 -18.22 1.47 -5.30
CA GLU A 302 -19.62 1.20 -4.91
C GLU A 302 -19.87 1.28 -3.40
N LEU A 303 -18.85 1.13 -2.54
CA LEU A 303 -19.03 1.37 -1.12
C LEU A 303 -19.18 2.86 -0.85
N SER A 304 -20.27 3.27 -0.18
CA SER A 304 -20.44 4.67 0.19
C SER A 304 -19.44 5.10 1.27
N GLU A 305 -18.99 6.37 1.23
CA GLU A 305 -18.14 6.95 2.29
C GLU A 305 -18.86 6.98 3.64
N GLU A 306 -20.18 6.98 3.64
CA GLU A 306 -21.00 6.91 4.85
C GLU A 306 -20.75 5.63 5.66
N ARG A 307 -20.55 4.49 5.00
CA ARG A 307 -20.26 3.21 5.67
C ARG A 307 -18.89 3.24 6.35
N ILE A 308 -17.92 3.94 5.76
CA ILE A 308 -16.62 4.18 6.40
C ILE A 308 -16.80 5.08 7.63
N ARG A 309 -17.67 6.10 7.57
CA ARG A 309 -17.99 6.93 8.75
C ARG A 309 -18.61 6.13 9.89
N TRP A 310 -19.48 5.14 9.60
CA TRP A 310 -20.03 4.28 10.65
C TRP A 310 -18.93 3.53 11.41
N VAL A 311 -17.94 3.00 10.69
CA VAL A 311 -16.75 2.37 11.30
C VAL A 311 -15.98 3.38 12.17
N MET A 312 -15.73 4.59 11.62
CA MET A 312 -15.03 5.65 12.36
C MET A 312 -15.77 6.10 13.64
N GLU A 313 -17.08 6.26 13.55
CA GLU A 313 -17.91 6.65 14.69
C GLU A 313 -17.97 5.55 15.74
N ALA A 314 -18.01 4.30 15.34
CA ALA A 314 -17.97 3.16 16.25
C ALA A 314 -16.62 3.05 16.96
N ALA A 315 -15.50 3.17 16.22
CA ALA A 315 -14.14 3.08 16.78
C ALA A 315 -13.88 4.14 17.87
N LYS A 316 -14.49 5.32 17.77
CA LYS A 316 -14.38 6.37 18.80
C LYS A 316 -15.14 6.09 20.10
N LYS A 317 -16.08 5.14 20.08
CA LYS A 317 -16.91 4.78 21.24
C LYS A 317 -16.29 3.66 22.09
N VAL A 318 -15.30 2.95 21.54
CA VAL A 318 -14.60 1.81 22.14
C VAL A 318 -13.18 2.21 22.54
#